data_d39ec9644a33556c1e22941d0ff45047
#
_entry.id   d39ec9644a33556c1e22941d0ff45047
#
_cell.length_a   1.000
_cell.length_b   1.000
_cell.length_c   1.000
_cell.angle_alpha   90.00
_cell.angle_beta   90.00
_cell.angle_gamma   90.00
#
_symmetry.space_group_name_H-M   'P 1'
#
loop_
_entity.id
_entity.type
_entity.pdbx_description
1 polymer ?
#
loop_
_entity_poly.entity_id
_entity_poly.type
_entity_poly.pdbx_seq_one_letter_code
_entity_poly.pdbx_strand_id
1 'polypeptide(L)'
;MRTLPGLSLCLVVALFGAAAASGPVARSASSAGKCPRLSEASQLAYRPGGGRLRGDVDGDGRRDEVSIRYAPSAPASCGIVLVVETRSKNFAMRVAWEYKPGFGKIAARDVWSAEPFVAAIVRLGRRDAQIVVARDRGAANAFVSFIGVVRGKLVLLPFQPREYADELSLFGSVGTGVTNARCGRGGPLVVLGLGPTSSTGKRRSFTRTEYRLAGGRLRKTRSRTIRSSRRRIEGFAQAQGFDALPFTGCVIARGRRL
;
A
#
# COMPACT_ATOMS: atom_id res chain seq x y z
N MET A 1 -54.92 53.41 2.56
CA MET A 1 -56.29 52.86 2.74
C MET A 1 -56.18 51.37 3.04
N ARG A 2 -56.76 51.00 4.19
CA ARG A 2 -57.22 49.70 4.68
C ARG A 2 -56.20 48.60 4.98
N THR A 3 -55.92 48.54 6.19
CA THR A 3 -55.56 47.45 7.11
C THR A 3 -56.50 46.25 7.06
N LEU A 4 -55.99 45.05 7.23
CA LEU A 4 -56.66 43.98 8.00
C LEU A 4 -55.62 42.98 8.52
N PRO A 5 -55.71 42.51 9.77
CA PRO A 5 -54.78 41.59 10.40
C PRO A 5 -55.29 40.16 10.29
N GLY A 6 -54.38 39.24 9.98
CA GLY A 6 -54.65 37.79 10.03
C GLY A 6 -54.00 37.16 11.24
N LEU A 7 -54.78 36.73 12.18
CA LEU A 7 -54.40 35.83 13.27
C LEU A 7 -53.92 34.50 12.70
N SER A 8 -52.71 34.06 13.10
CA SER A 8 -52.26 32.70 12.93
C SER A 8 -52.01 32.02 14.24
N LEU A 9 -52.75 31.01 14.42
CA LEU A 9 -52.86 30.13 15.58
C LEU A 9 -51.58 29.27 15.66
N CYS A 10 -50.76 29.43 16.71
CA CYS A 10 -49.65 28.56 17.02
C CYS A 10 -50.14 27.24 17.62
N LEU A 11 -50.07 26.17 16.85
CA LEU A 11 -50.27 24.79 17.31
C LEU A 11 -48.92 24.25 17.77
N VAL A 12 -48.67 24.21 19.08
CA VAL A 12 -47.50 23.58 19.68
C VAL A 12 -47.80 22.09 19.81
N VAL A 13 -47.23 21.29 18.92
CA VAL A 13 -47.23 19.82 19.04
C VAL A 13 -45.94 19.44 19.76
N ALA A 14 -46.03 19.13 21.03
CA ALA A 14 -44.95 18.53 21.79
C ALA A 14 -44.82 17.03 21.42
N LEU A 15 -43.89 16.70 20.57
CA LEU A 15 -43.47 15.31 20.31
C LEU A 15 -42.39 14.94 21.33
N PHE A 16 -42.77 14.18 22.34
CA PHE A 16 -41.85 13.46 23.22
C PHE A 16 -41.20 12.34 22.39
N GLY A 17 -40.05 12.63 21.79
CA GLY A 17 -39.18 11.62 21.18
C GLY A 17 -38.36 10.94 22.27
N ALA A 18 -38.70 9.68 22.57
CA ALA A 18 -37.86 8.82 23.39
C ALA A 18 -36.52 8.60 22.64
N ALA A 19 -35.48 9.27 23.07
CA ALA A 19 -34.10 9.03 22.64
C ALA A 19 -33.67 7.66 23.20
N ALA A 20 -33.78 6.62 22.36
CA ALA A 20 -33.12 5.35 22.61
C ALA A 20 -31.61 5.62 22.55
N ALA A 21 -30.97 5.71 23.70
CA ALA A 21 -29.54 5.74 23.83
C ALA A 21 -28.96 4.40 23.35
N SER A 22 -28.66 4.30 22.05
CA SER A 22 -27.81 3.25 21.53
C SER A 22 -26.38 3.48 22.04
N GLY A 23 -26.11 2.98 23.23
CA GLY A 23 -24.77 2.93 23.78
C GLY A 23 -23.84 2.20 22.81
N PRO A 24 -22.57 2.63 22.68
CA PRO A 24 -21.61 1.89 21.84
C PRO A 24 -21.53 0.46 22.37
N VAL A 25 -21.96 -0.50 21.53
CA VAL A 25 -21.73 -1.91 21.79
C VAL A 25 -20.22 -2.10 21.81
N ALA A 26 -19.63 -2.11 22.99
CA ALA A 26 -18.26 -2.49 23.19
C ALA A 26 -18.12 -3.93 22.72
N ARG A 27 -17.70 -4.12 21.48
CA ARG A 27 -17.29 -5.44 21.00
C ARG A 27 -16.15 -5.88 21.88
N SER A 28 -16.40 -6.81 22.78
CA SER A 28 -15.38 -7.48 23.57
C SER A 28 -14.33 -8.00 22.60
N ALA A 29 -13.14 -7.42 22.66
CA ALA A 29 -12.00 -7.88 21.86
C ALA A 29 -11.76 -9.32 22.29
N SER A 30 -12.13 -10.28 21.42
CA SER A 30 -11.88 -11.68 21.71
C SER A 30 -10.38 -11.90 21.79
N SER A 31 -9.91 -12.62 22.79
CA SER A 31 -8.50 -12.94 22.97
C SER A 31 -7.93 -13.53 21.67
N ALA A 32 -6.84 -12.95 21.20
CA ALA A 32 -6.20 -13.41 19.98
C ALA A 32 -5.65 -14.83 20.17
N GLY A 33 -5.93 -15.73 19.22
CA GLY A 33 -5.46 -17.10 19.18
C GLY A 33 -3.96 -17.23 18.89
N LYS A 34 -3.48 -18.43 18.64
CA LYS A 34 -2.07 -18.67 18.28
C LYS A 34 -1.75 -18.23 16.84
N CYS A 35 -0.52 -17.82 16.61
CA CYS A 35 -0.01 -17.55 15.27
C CYS A 35 -0.03 -18.81 14.40
N PRO A 36 -0.47 -18.74 13.12
CA PRO A 36 -0.44 -19.90 12.24
C PRO A 36 0.99 -20.30 11.89
N ARG A 37 1.19 -21.60 11.61
CA ARG A 37 2.45 -22.07 11.05
C ARG A 37 2.55 -21.66 9.58
N LEU A 38 3.72 -21.17 9.16
CA LEU A 38 3.91 -20.75 7.77
C LEU A 38 3.84 -21.93 6.77
N SER A 39 4.16 -23.16 7.21
CA SER A 39 4.00 -24.37 6.41
C SER A 39 2.54 -24.70 6.06
N GLU A 40 1.59 -24.19 6.82
CA GLU A 40 0.15 -24.41 6.65
C GLU A 40 -0.55 -23.19 6.02
N ALA A 41 0.22 -22.16 5.66
CA ALA A 41 -0.33 -20.87 5.23
C ALA A 41 -1.20 -20.96 3.96
N SER A 42 -0.93 -21.91 3.07
CA SER A 42 -1.76 -22.15 1.88
C SER A 42 -3.16 -22.68 2.20
N GLN A 43 -3.36 -23.23 3.39
CA GLN A 43 -4.65 -23.73 3.87
C GLN A 43 -5.50 -22.64 4.55
N LEU A 44 -4.90 -21.48 4.85
CA LEU A 44 -5.60 -20.36 5.44
C LEU A 44 -6.63 -19.75 4.48
N ALA A 45 -7.66 -19.14 5.04
CA ALA A 45 -8.65 -18.42 4.26
C ALA A 45 -8.04 -17.22 3.51
N TYR A 46 -8.56 -16.91 2.33
CA TYR A 46 -8.23 -15.66 1.65
C TYR A 46 -8.69 -14.47 2.46
N ARG A 47 -7.82 -13.49 2.62
CA ARG A 47 -8.19 -12.27 3.32
C ARG A 47 -9.09 -11.40 2.45
N PRO A 48 -10.27 -10.98 2.92
CA PRO A 48 -11.11 -10.03 2.20
C PRO A 48 -10.32 -8.77 1.85
N GLY A 49 -10.34 -8.37 0.56
CA GLY A 49 -9.59 -7.21 0.09
C GLY A 49 -8.08 -7.39 -0.02
N GLY A 50 -7.50 -8.53 0.38
CA GLY A 50 -6.04 -8.78 0.36
C GLY A 50 -5.43 -8.91 -1.04
N GLY A 51 -6.26 -9.11 -2.07
CA GLY A 51 -5.82 -9.29 -3.45
C GLY A 51 -5.36 -10.71 -3.76
N ARG A 52 -5.53 -11.09 -5.02
CA ARG A 52 -5.09 -12.36 -5.60
C ARG A 52 -4.60 -12.10 -7.01
N LEU A 53 -3.33 -12.34 -7.28
CA LEU A 53 -2.70 -12.07 -8.56
C LEU A 53 -1.94 -13.29 -9.07
N ARG A 54 -1.61 -13.29 -10.36
CA ARG A 54 -0.83 -14.35 -10.97
C ARG A 54 0.36 -13.79 -11.74
N GLY A 55 1.55 -14.34 -11.51
CA GLY A 55 2.79 -13.99 -12.20
C GLY A 55 3.89 -14.96 -11.86
N ASP A 56 4.91 -15.04 -12.70
CA ASP A 56 6.08 -15.88 -12.51
C ASP A 56 7.01 -15.24 -11.46
N VAL A 57 6.88 -15.65 -10.21
CA VAL A 57 7.58 -15.04 -9.07
C VAL A 57 8.85 -15.80 -8.71
N ASP A 58 8.90 -17.11 -8.98
CA ASP A 58 10.08 -17.95 -8.69
C ASP A 58 11.02 -18.10 -9.89
N GLY A 59 10.65 -17.61 -11.07
CA GLY A 59 11.47 -17.59 -12.28
C GLY A 59 11.46 -18.89 -13.08
N ASP A 60 10.49 -19.79 -12.85
CA ASP A 60 10.36 -21.07 -13.56
C ASP A 60 9.66 -20.93 -14.91
N GLY A 61 9.21 -19.73 -15.29
CA GLY A 61 8.49 -19.42 -16.53
C GLY A 61 6.98 -19.68 -16.45
N ARG A 62 6.44 -20.07 -15.31
CA ARG A 62 5.02 -20.34 -15.09
C ARG A 62 4.40 -19.27 -14.21
N ARG A 63 3.08 -19.19 -14.26
CA ARG A 63 2.35 -18.24 -13.43
C ARG A 63 2.04 -18.86 -12.07
N ASP A 64 2.60 -18.29 -11.03
CA ASP A 64 2.30 -18.57 -9.64
C ASP A 64 1.09 -17.78 -9.17
N GLU A 65 0.41 -18.28 -8.17
CA GLU A 65 -0.63 -17.53 -7.49
C GLU A 65 -0.06 -16.81 -6.26
N VAL A 66 -0.30 -15.52 -6.20
CA VAL A 66 0.10 -14.64 -5.09
C VAL A 66 -1.14 -14.12 -4.40
N SER A 67 -1.25 -14.34 -3.09
CA SER A 67 -2.42 -13.92 -2.31
C SER A 67 -2.06 -13.52 -0.89
N ILE A 68 -2.89 -12.68 -0.29
CA ILE A 68 -2.88 -12.46 1.17
C ILE A 68 -3.92 -13.39 1.79
N ARG A 69 -3.47 -14.17 2.74
CA ARG A 69 -4.29 -15.08 3.53
C ARG A 69 -4.27 -14.68 4.99
N TYR A 70 -5.21 -15.18 5.78
CA TYR A 70 -5.27 -14.84 7.19
C TYR A 70 -5.86 -15.95 8.05
N ALA A 71 -5.39 -16.00 9.30
CA ALA A 71 -6.01 -16.77 10.38
C ALA A 71 -6.89 -15.81 11.19
N PRO A 72 -8.22 -15.88 11.08
CA PRO A 72 -9.11 -14.84 11.63
C PRO A 72 -8.98 -14.62 13.14
N SER A 73 -8.71 -15.67 13.90
CA SER A 73 -8.55 -15.63 15.35
C SER A 73 -7.12 -15.35 15.83
N ALA A 74 -6.12 -15.35 14.93
CA ALA A 74 -4.74 -15.06 15.30
C ALA A 74 -4.51 -13.54 15.51
N PRO A 75 -3.47 -13.14 16.27
CA PRO A 75 -3.06 -11.75 16.33
C PRO A 75 -2.78 -11.18 14.94
N ALA A 76 -3.19 -9.94 14.68
CA ALA A 76 -2.97 -9.29 13.39
C ALA A 76 -1.48 -9.20 13.02
N SER A 77 -0.60 -9.07 14.01
CA SER A 77 0.86 -9.05 13.83
C SER A 77 1.46 -10.31 13.21
N CYS A 78 0.76 -11.45 13.30
CA CYS A 78 1.25 -12.72 12.75
C CYS A 78 0.20 -13.51 11.97
N GLY A 79 -1.07 -13.14 12.10
CA GLY A 79 -2.19 -13.85 11.49
C GLY A 79 -2.42 -13.50 10.00
N ILE A 80 -1.74 -12.48 9.47
CA ILE A 80 -1.84 -12.07 8.07
C ILE A 80 -0.56 -12.50 7.35
N VAL A 81 -0.72 -13.26 6.27
CA VAL A 81 0.37 -13.95 5.58
C VAL A 81 0.28 -13.73 4.08
N LEU A 82 1.39 -13.33 3.46
CA LEU A 82 1.57 -13.41 2.02
C LEU A 82 1.90 -14.85 1.65
N VAL A 83 1.16 -15.42 0.71
CA VAL A 83 1.36 -16.77 0.20
C VAL A 83 1.63 -16.70 -1.31
N VAL A 84 2.62 -17.45 -1.76
CA VAL A 84 2.90 -17.70 -3.17
C VAL A 84 2.80 -19.21 -3.39
N GLU A 85 1.84 -19.60 -4.21
CA GLU A 85 1.61 -21.00 -4.58
C GLU A 85 2.20 -21.23 -5.97
N THR A 86 3.30 -21.97 -6.01
CA THR A 86 3.95 -22.38 -7.25
C THR A 86 3.66 -23.86 -7.54
N ARG A 87 4.06 -24.34 -8.70
CA ARG A 87 3.88 -25.76 -9.02
C ARG A 87 4.68 -26.69 -8.11
N SER A 88 5.87 -26.26 -7.70
CA SER A 88 6.83 -27.10 -6.99
C SER A 88 6.67 -27.03 -5.49
N LYS A 89 6.31 -25.86 -4.95
CA LYS A 89 6.19 -25.61 -3.51
C LYS A 89 5.44 -24.32 -3.22
N ASN A 90 5.02 -24.18 -1.97
CA ASN A 90 4.44 -22.96 -1.47
C ASN A 90 5.47 -22.17 -0.67
N PHE A 91 5.44 -20.85 -0.85
CA PHE A 91 6.19 -19.93 -0.03
C PHE A 91 5.22 -19.12 0.82
N ALA A 92 5.61 -18.80 2.02
CA ALA A 92 4.82 -17.96 2.91
C ALA A 92 5.69 -17.00 3.70
N MET A 93 5.17 -15.79 3.93
CA MET A 93 5.83 -14.75 4.71
C MET A 93 4.78 -13.99 5.52
N ARG A 94 5.04 -13.77 6.81
CA ARG A 94 4.19 -12.88 7.60
C ARG A 94 4.33 -11.45 7.09
N VAL A 95 3.20 -10.82 6.83
CA VAL A 95 3.15 -9.42 6.42
C VAL A 95 2.72 -8.66 7.67
N ALA A 96 3.67 -8.47 8.59
CA ALA A 96 3.41 -7.82 9.85
C ALA A 96 2.97 -6.37 9.64
N TRP A 97 1.97 -5.99 10.40
CA TRP A 97 1.53 -4.60 10.51
C TRP A 97 2.19 -4.00 11.77
N GLU A 98 3.47 -3.64 11.63
CA GLU A 98 4.28 -3.21 12.76
C GLU A 98 3.97 -1.79 13.25
N TYR A 99 3.21 -1.02 12.46
CA TYR A 99 3.16 0.43 12.62
C TYR A 99 2.12 0.98 13.61
N LYS A 100 1.22 0.16 14.16
CA LYS A 100 0.22 0.69 15.12
C LYS A 100 0.38 0.06 16.49
N PRO A 101 0.83 0.82 17.50
CA PRO A 101 0.84 0.37 18.89
C PRO A 101 -0.54 -0.19 19.28
N GLY A 102 -0.59 -1.41 19.82
CA GLY A 102 -1.83 -2.09 20.19
C GLY A 102 -2.38 -3.11 19.19
N PHE A 103 -2.01 -3.07 17.91
CA PHE A 103 -2.49 -4.05 16.92
C PHE A 103 -2.00 -5.48 17.14
N GLY A 104 -0.90 -5.67 17.85
CA GLY A 104 -0.44 -7.01 18.23
C GLY A 104 -1.41 -7.81 19.12
N LYS A 105 -2.39 -7.15 19.73
CA LYS A 105 -3.43 -7.76 20.58
C LYS A 105 -4.77 -7.93 19.87
N ILE A 106 -4.95 -7.36 18.68
CA ILE A 106 -6.19 -7.43 17.91
C ILE A 106 -6.17 -8.68 17.05
N ALA A 107 -7.28 -9.44 17.01
CA ALA A 107 -7.40 -10.57 16.10
C ALA A 107 -7.42 -10.11 14.63
N ALA A 108 -6.87 -10.92 13.73
CA ALA A 108 -6.71 -10.55 12.32
C ALA A 108 -8.05 -10.24 11.62
N ARG A 109 -9.17 -10.85 12.09
CA ARG A 109 -10.53 -10.57 11.59
C ARG A 109 -11.05 -9.19 11.97
N ASP A 110 -10.57 -8.64 13.09
CA ASP A 110 -11.03 -7.36 13.64
C ASP A 110 -10.27 -6.16 13.03
N VAL A 111 -9.28 -6.45 12.17
CA VAL A 111 -8.59 -5.42 11.38
C VAL A 111 -9.52 -4.93 10.27
N TRP A 112 -10.07 -3.76 10.47
CA TRP A 112 -11.07 -3.13 9.57
C TRP A 112 -10.48 -2.59 8.27
N SER A 113 -9.18 -2.41 8.18
CA SER A 113 -8.52 -1.85 7.01
C SER A 113 -8.21 -2.95 5.98
N ALA A 114 -8.19 -2.56 4.70
CA ALA A 114 -7.91 -3.48 3.59
C ALA A 114 -6.43 -3.90 3.51
N GLU A 115 -5.54 -3.17 4.16
CA GLU A 115 -4.11 -3.44 4.19
C GLU A 115 -3.76 -4.57 5.19
N PRO A 116 -2.70 -5.34 4.92
CA PRO A 116 -1.94 -5.37 3.68
C PRO A 116 -2.68 -6.05 2.53
N PHE A 117 -2.40 -5.62 1.29
CA PHE A 117 -2.92 -6.27 0.08
C PHE A 117 -1.84 -6.34 -1.01
N VAL A 118 -2.00 -7.29 -1.94
CA VAL A 118 -1.13 -7.38 -3.12
C VAL A 118 -1.54 -6.29 -4.12
N ALA A 119 -0.68 -5.29 -4.29
CA ALA A 119 -0.94 -4.17 -5.17
C ALA A 119 -0.58 -4.47 -6.63
N ALA A 120 0.54 -5.15 -6.85
CA ALA A 120 1.01 -5.51 -8.19
C ALA A 120 2.00 -6.66 -8.14
N ILE A 121 2.20 -7.30 -9.29
CA ILE A 121 3.39 -8.09 -9.60
C ILE A 121 4.16 -7.33 -10.67
N VAL A 122 5.44 -7.07 -10.44
CA VAL A 122 6.30 -6.24 -11.31
C VAL A 122 7.57 -7.01 -11.68
N ARG A 123 8.18 -6.68 -12.83
CA ARG A 123 9.45 -7.26 -13.24
C ARG A 123 10.55 -6.22 -13.21
N LEU A 124 11.38 -6.26 -12.17
CA LEU A 124 12.51 -5.37 -11.95
C LEU A 124 13.85 -6.00 -12.37
N GLY A 125 13.82 -7.23 -12.82
CA GLY A 125 14.97 -8.01 -13.28
C GLY A 125 14.69 -8.75 -14.57
N ARG A 126 15.61 -9.63 -14.98
CA ARG A 126 15.49 -10.37 -16.22
C ARG A 126 14.60 -11.63 -16.12
N ARG A 127 14.53 -12.26 -14.96
CA ARG A 127 13.84 -13.55 -14.77
C ARG A 127 12.65 -13.43 -13.83
N ASP A 128 12.89 -13.19 -12.57
CA ASP A 128 11.89 -13.31 -11.53
C ASP A 128 11.06 -12.03 -11.39
N ALA A 129 9.79 -12.17 -11.14
CA ALA A 129 8.93 -11.05 -10.80
C ALA A 129 8.97 -10.76 -9.29
N GLN A 130 8.71 -9.53 -8.92
CA GLN A 130 8.63 -9.08 -7.55
C GLN A 130 7.17 -8.73 -7.21
N ILE A 131 6.79 -9.03 -5.98
CA ILE A 131 5.47 -8.75 -5.44
C ILE A 131 5.53 -7.37 -4.78
N VAL A 132 4.61 -6.50 -5.14
CA VAL A 132 4.40 -5.22 -4.47
C VAL A 132 3.24 -5.37 -3.51
N VAL A 133 3.51 -5.22 -2.22
CA VAL A 133 2.51 -5.28 -1.17
C VAL A 133 2.31 -3.89 -0.61
N ALA A 134 1.08 -3.39 -0.67
CA ALA A 134 0.69 -2.19 0.05
C ALA A 134 0.50 -2.58 1.52
N ARG A 135 1.29 -1.98 2.40
CA ARG A 135 1.31 -2.30 3.83
C ARG A 135 0.43 -1.37 4.65
N ASP A 136 0.40 -0.11 4.27
CA ASP A 136 -0.45 0.90 4.92
C ASP A 136 -0.91 1.92 3.87
N ARG A 137 -2.04 2.54 4.14
CA ARG A 137 -2.61 3.60 3.34
C ARG A 137 -3.07 4.71 4.26
N GLY A 138 -2.35 5.83 4.23
CA GLY A 138 -2.79 7.07 4.83
C GLY A 138 -3.76 7.83 3.92
N ALA A 139 -4.25 8.98 4.37
CA ALA A 139 -5.15 9.83 3.60
C ALA A 139 -4.57 10.30 2.24
N ALA A 140 -3.24 10.43 2.16
CA ALA A 140 -2.55 10.91 0.97
C ALA A 140 -1.38 10.03 0.51
N ASN A 141 -1.02 8.99 1.27
CA ASN A 141 0.15 8.15 1.01
C ASN A 141 -0.23 6.67 0.95
N ALA A 142 0.50 5.91 0.15
CA ALA A 142 0.48 4.46 0.19
C ALA A 142 1.92 3.97 0.43
N PHE A 143 2.12 3.17 1.47
CA PHE A 143 3.41 2.55 1.76
C PHE A 143 3.47 1.17 1.13
N VAL A 144 4.45 0.94 0.29
CA VAL A 144 4.61 -0.30 -0.44
C VAL A 144 5.97 -0.94 -0.17
N SER A 145 5.96 -2.25 0.01
CA SER A 145 7.16 -3.07 0.11
C SER A 145 7.31 -3.94 -1.12
N PHE A 146 8.54 -4.20 -1.51
CA PHE A 146 8.90 -5.14 -2.57
C PHE A 146 9.33 -6.46 -1.95
N ILE A 147 8.75 -7.55 -2.42
CA ILE A 147 9.05 -8.91 -1.95
C ILE A 147 9.45 -9.76 -3.15
N GLY A 148 10.47 -10.57 -3.00
CA GLY A 148 10.94 -11.48 -4.04
C GLY A 148 11.32 -12.84 -3.49
N VAL A 149 11.49 -13.81 -4.38
CA VAL A 149 12.05 -15.12 -4.04
C VAL A 149 13.58 -15.05 -4.15
N VAL A 150 14.27 -15.21 -3.03
CA VAL A 150 15.73 -15.23 -2.99
C VAL A 150 16.19 -16.49 -2.30
N ARG A 151 17.00 -17.30 -2.97
CA ARG A 151 17.50 -18.58 -2.46
C ARG A 151 16.36 -19.47 -1.92
N GLY A 152 15.25 -19.49 -2.64
CA GLY A 152 14.11 -20.35 -2.31
C GLY A 152 13.29 -19.90 -1.09
N LYS A 153 13.33 -18.62 -0.71
CA LYS A 153 12.53 -18.03 0.37
C LYS A 153 11.95 -16.69 -0.08
N LEU A 154 10.76 -16.35 0.41
CA LEU A 154 10.24 -15.00 0.29
C LEU A 154 11.03 -14.08 1.21
N VAL A 155 11.54 -13.00 0.66
CA VAL A 155 12.28 -11.98 1.41
C VAL A 155 11.81 -10.59 1.01
N LEU A 156 11.86 -9.68 1.97
CA LEU A 156 11.74 -8.26 1.73
C LEU A 156 12.98 -7.79 0.95
N LEU A 157 12.78 -6.95 -0.06
CA LEU A 157 13.83 -6.38 -0.90
C LEU A 157 14.13 -4.96 -0.44
N PRO A 158 15.07 -4.75 0.48
CA PRO A 158 15.35 -3.43 1.03
C PRO A 158 16.00 -2.52 -0.02
N PHE A 159 15.76 -1.21 0.12
CA PHE A 159 16.48 -0.20 -0.64
C PHE A 159 17.91 -0.02 -0.08
N GLN A 160 18.87 0.23 -0.99
CA GLN A 160 20.26 0.47 -0.61
C GLN A 160 20.83 1.66 -1.41
N PRO A 161 21.31 2.74 -0.75
CA PRO A 161 21.27 2.95 0.69
C PRO A 161 19.83 2.96 1.23
N ARG A 162 19.68 2.83 2.56
CA ARG A 162 18.36 2.79 3.23
C ARG A 162 17.67 4.17 3.25
N GLU A 163 17.44 4.75 2.08
CA GLU A 163 16.75 6.04 1.95
C GLU A 163 15.25 5.93 2.30
N TYR A 164 14.68 4.76 2.06
CA TYR A 164 13.25 4.47 2.27
C TYR A 164 13.05 3.34 3.28
N ALA A 165 14.08 2.99 4.05
CA ALA A 165 14.10 1.78 4.88
C ALA A 165 13.68 0.55 4.05
N ASP A 166 12.58 -0.10 4.41
CA ASP A 166 12.07 -1.30 3.73
C ASP A 166 10.77 -1.01 2.96
N GLU A 167 10.36 0.26 2.89
CA GLU A 167 9.10 0.70 2.28
C GLU A 167 9.30 1.94 1.42
N LEU A 168 8.57 2.01 0.32
CA LEU A 168 8.48 3.19 -0.52
C LEU A 168 7.13 3.86 -0.27
N SER A 169 7.16 5.11 0.15
CA SER A 169 5.96 5.94 0.20
C SER A 169 5.63 6.44 -1.20
N LEU A 170 4.46 6.07 -1.71
CA LEU A 170 3.91 6.58 -2.97
C LEU A 170 2.86 7.67 -2.67
N PHE A 171 2.71 8.59 -3.61
CA PHE A 171 1.87 9.77 -3.47
C PHE A 171 2.42 10.74 -2.41
N GLY A 172 1.60 11.38 -1.65
CA GLY A 172 1.98 12.37 -0.64
C GLY A 172 1.18 13.65 -0.81
N SER A 173 1.34 14.59 0.12
CA SER A 173 0.70 15.89 0.06
C SER A 173 1.59 16.96 -0.57
N VAL A 174 0.98 18.02 -1.08
CA VAL A 174 1.69 19.16 -1.67
C VAL A 174 2.68 19.79 -0.69
N GLY A 175 2.41 19.71 0.61
CA GLY A 175 3.29 20.26 1.66
C GLY A 175 4.50 19.38 1.99
N THR A 176 4.39 18.06 1.83
CA THR A 176 5.47 17.11 2.18
C THR A 176 6.22 16.56 0.98
N GLY A 177 5.77 16.88 -0.23
CA GLY A 177 6.27 16.29 -1.46
C GLY A 177 5.42 15.10 -1.92
N VAL A 178 5.54 14.78 -3.19
CA VAL A 178 4.79 13.70 -3.85
C VAL A 178 5.78 12.73 -4.49
N THR A 179 5.55 11.45 -4.34
CA THR A 179 6.41 10.40 -4.90
C THR A 179 5.60 9.48 -5.80
N ASN A 180 6.17 9.09 -6.92
CA ASN A 180 5.65 8.04 -7.79
C ASN A 180 6.77 7.10 -8.20
N ALA A 181 6.43 5.92 -8.65
CA ALA A 181 7.37 4.91 -9.12
C ALA A 181 6.95 4.35 -10.47
N ARG A 182 7.92 4.14 -11.36
CA ARG A 182 7.73 3.50 -12.67
C ARG A 182 8.93 2.63 -13.01
N CYS A 183 8.88 1.90 -14.09
CA CYS A 183 10.06 1.22 -14.59
C CYS A 183 10.68 1.92 -15.79
N GLY A 184 12.00 1.98 -15.78
CA GLY A 184 12.79 2.41 -16.92
C GLY A 184 13.02 1.29 -17.94
N ARG A 185 13.54 1.63 -19.10
CA ARG A 185 13.98 0.64 -20.11
C ARG A 185 15.00 -0.31 -19.50
N GLY A 186 14.81 -1.60 -19.70
CA GLY A 186 15.69 -2.65 -19.14
C GLY A 186 15.46 -2.97 -17.65
N GLY A 187 14.32 -2.56 -17.08
CA GLY A 187 13.80 -3.03 -15.80
C GLY A 187 14.24 -2.30 -14.52
N PRO A 188 15.00 -1.15 -14.54
CA PRO A 188 15.25 -0.46 -13.30
C PRO A 188 13.96 0.13 -12.73
N LEU A 189 13.78 0.07 -11.41
CA LEU A 189 12.77 0.84 -10.70
C LEU A 189 13.19 2.32 -10.69
N VAL A 190 12.35 3.18 -11.20
CA VAL A 190 12.56 4.63 -11.22
C VAL A 190 11.59 5.27 -10.24
N VAL A 191 12.13 5.83 -9.17
CA VAL A 191 11.39 6.61 -8.19
C VAL A 191 11.46 8.08 -8.57
N LEU A 192 10.31 8.70 -8.70
CA LEU A 192 10.13 10.11 -9.06
C LEU A 192 9.64 10.86 -7.82
N GLY A 193 10.40 11.82 -7.35
CA GLY A 193 10.04 12.65 -6.21
C GLY A 193 9.82 14.10 -6.62
N LEU A 194 8.67 14.66 -6.30
CA LEU A 194 8.36 16.07 -6.48
C LEU A 194 8.38 16.72 -5.09
N GLY A 195 9.44 17.46 -4.80
CA GLY A 195 9.64 18.10 -3.50
C GLY A 195 8.59 19.16 -3.19
N PRO A 196 8.50 19.61 -1.94
CA PRO A 196 7.59 20.66 -1.55
C PRO A 196 7.88 21.96 -2.31
N THR A 197 6.86 22.76 -2.46
CA THR A 197 7.02 24.12 -2.99
C THR A 197 7.74 24.96 -1.94
N SER A 198 8.66 25.84 -2.36
CA SER A 198 9.32 26.79 -1.47
C SER A 198 8.30 27.66 -0.72
N SER A 199 8.68 28.21 0.42
CA SER A 199 7.83 29.11 1.21
C SER A 199 7.28 30.30 0.40
N THR A 200 8.01 30.73 -0.63
CA THR A 200 7.57 31.79 -1.56
C THR A 200 6.64 31.30 -2.68
N GLY A 201 6.35 29.98 -2.76
CA GLY A 201 5.54 29.37 -3.81
C GLY A 201 6.18 29.33 -5.21
N LYS A 202 7.37 29.92 -5.39
CA LYS A 202 7.99 30.15 -6.71
C LYS A 202 8.90 29.02 -7.19
N ARG A 203 9.52 28.28 -6.31
CA ARG A 203 10.51 27.22 -6.64
C ARG A 203 10.07 25.86 -6.14
N ARG A 204 10.48 24.82 -6.87
CA ARG A 204 10.24 23.42 -6.54
C ARG A 204 11.43 22.57 -6.96
N SER A 205 11.56 21.35 -6.41
CA SER A 205 12.55 20.38 -6.84
C SER A 205 11.87 19.15 -7.44
N PHE A 206 12.58 18.50 -8.36
CA PHE A 206 12.22 17.19 -8.89
C PHE A 206 13.42 16.27 -8.79
N THR A 207 13.23 15.09 -8.19
CA THR A 207 14.27 14.08 -8.06
C THR A 207 13.85 12.83 -8.83
N ARG A 208 14.77 12.28 -9.61
CA ARG A 208 14.64 11.01 -10.29
C ARG A 208 15.75 10.10 -9.79
N THR A 209 15.37 9.01 -9.14
CA THR A 209 16.29 8.00 -8.61
C THR A 209 16.03 6.65 -9.26
N GLU A 210 17.07 5.99 -9.72
CA GLU A 210 17.03 4.68 -10.35
C GLU A 210 17.59 3.64 -9.40
N TYR A 211 16.87 2.52 -9.29
CA TYR A 211 17.30 1.35 -8.51
C TYR A 211 17.31 0.11 -9.41
N ARG A 212 18.30 -0.75 -9.23
CA ARG A 212 18.35 -2.07 -9.85
C ARG A 212 18.29 -3.17 -8.80
N LEU A 213 17.56 -4.22 -9.11
CA LEU A 213 17.54 -5.42 -8.27
C LEU A 213 18.87 -6.16 -8.43
N ALA A 214 19.62 -6.30 -7.36
CA ALA A 214 20.89 -7.03 -7.32
C ALA A 214 21.11 -7.65 -5.94
N GLY A 215 21.34 -8.96 -5.89
CA GLY A 215 21.61 -9.69 -4.64
C GLY A 215 20.47 -9.57 -3.61
N GLY A 216 19.21 -9.59 -4.05
CA GLY A 216 18.04 -9.47 -3.17
C GLY A 216 17.85 -8.07 -2.56
N ARG A 217 18.37 -7.02 -3.20
CA ARG A 217 18.26 -5.63 -2.76
C ARG A 217 18.02 -4.70 -3.93
N LEU A 218 17.29 -3.61 -3.69
CA LEU A 218 17.11 -2.52 -4.65
C LEU A 218 18.27 -1.51 -4.48
N ARG A 219 19.32 -1.68 -5.28
CA ARG A 219 20.51 -0.83 -5.23
C ARG A 219 20.33 0.42 -6.06
N LYS A 220 20.57 1.58 -5.45
CA LYS A 220 20.60 2.86 -6.13
C LYS A 220 21.72 2.88 -7.16
N THR A 221 21.39 3.16 -8.40
CA THR A 221 22.37 3.25 -9.50
C THR A 221 22.59 4.67 -9.96
N ARG A 222 21.56 5.50 -9.87
CA ARG A 222 21.63 6.90 -10.31
C ARG A 222 20.61 7.74 -9.55
N SER A 223 20.97 8.98 -9.26
CA SER A 223 20.04 9.98 -8.76
C SER A 223 20.35 11.33 -9.38
N ARG A 224 19.32 12.07 -9.74
CA ARG A 224 19.44 13.43 -10.26
C ARG A 224 18.32 14.29 -9.68
N THR A 225 18.70 15.41 -9.10
CA THR A 225 17.76 16.42 -8.62
C THR A 225 17.92 17.68 -9.44
N ILE A 226 16.82 18.24 -9.90
CA ILE A 226 16.75 19.57 -10.54
C ILE A 226 15.91 20.49 -9.67
N ARG A 227 16.30 21.76 -9.64
CA ARG A 227 15.56 22.81 -8.92
C ARG A 227 15.30 23.95 -9.90
N SER A 228 14.06 24.39 -10.00
CA SER A 228 13.69 25.48 -10.92
C SER A 228 12.39 26.16 -10.48
N SER A 229 11.82 27.01 -11.34
CA SER A 229 10.50 27.56 -11.10
C SER A 229 9.47 26.43 -11.03
N ARG A 230 8.41 26.63 -10.26
CA ARG A 230 7.33 25.66 -10.07
C ARG A 230 6.80 25.15 -11.40
N ARG A 231 6.40 26.05 -12.31
CA ARG A 231 5.84 25.71 -13.63
C ARG A 231 6.78 24.82 -14.45
N ARG A 232 8.08 25.14 -14.48
CA ARG A 232 9.08 24.34 -15.23
C ARG A 232 9.25 22.95 -14.65
N ILE A 233 9.26 22.81 -13.31
CA ILE A 233 9.38 21.51 -12.64
C ILE A 233 8.14 20.66 -12.84
N GLU A 234 6.94 21.22 -12.75
CA GLU A 234 5.69 20.50 -12.97
C GLU A 234 5.60 19.99 -14.42
N GLY A 235 5.88 20.81 -15.41
CA GLY A 235 5.94 20.37 -16.81
C GLY A 235 6.99 19.29 -17.06
N PHE A 236 8.16 19.38 -16.41
CA PHE A 236 9.17 18.34 -16.52
C PHE A 236 8.73 17.04 -15.83
N ALA A 237 8.10 17.10 -14.67
CA ALA A 237 7.58 15.94 -13.97
C ALA A 237 6.52 15.19 -14.81
N GLN A 238 5.58 15.91 -15.41
CA GLN A 238 4.59 15.35 -16.34
C GLN A 238 5.25 14.67 -17.55
N ALA A 239 6.23 15.31 -18.18
CA ALA A 239 6.99 14.72 -19.29
C ALA A 239 7.74 13.45 -18.88
N GLN A 240 8.08 13.30 -17.58
CA GLN A 240 8.64 12.08 -17.04
C GLN A 240 7.58 11.05 -16.64
N GLY A 241 6.29 11.29 -16.90
CA GLY A 241 5.19 10.38 -16.55
C GLY A 241 4.91 10.33 -15.05
N PHE A 242 5.10 11.44 -14.36
CA PHE A 242 4.85 11.52 -12.91
C PHE A 242 3.39 11.23 -12.56
N ASP A 243 2.45 11.62 -13.41
CA ASP A 243 1.01 11.41 -13.23
C ASP A 243 0.53 10.03 -13.70
N ALA A 244 1.45 9.19 -14.23
CA ALA A 244 1.11 7.84 -14.64
C ALA A 244 0.78 6.95 -13.43
N LEU A 245 0.03 5.89 -13.67
CA LEU A 245 -0.21 4.87 -12.63
C LEU A 245 1.13 4.30 -12.14
N PRO A 246 1.27 4.04 -10.83
CA PRO A 246 2.48 3.46 -10.27
C PRO A 246 2.91 2.19 -11.00
N PHE A 247 4.22 1.98 -11.10
CA PHE A 247 4.87 0.83 -11.73
C PHE A 247 4.60 0.66 -13.23
N THR A 248 4.14 1.71 -13.92
CA THR A 248 4.02 1.69 -15.39
C THR A 248 5.34 1.28 -16.03
N GLY A 249 5.27 0.39 -17.01
CA GLY A 249 6.42 -0.16 -17.75
C GLY A 249 6.98 -1.48 -17.21
N CYS A 250 6.57 -1.96 -16.03
CA CYS A 250 7.02 -3.25 -15.49
C CYS A 250 5.92 -4.11 -14.85
N VAL A 251 4.70 -3.64 -14.84
CA VAL A 251 3.59 -4.40 -14.27
C VAL A 251 3.30 -5.64 -15.11
N ILE A 252 3.30 -6.80 -14.47
CA ILE A 252 2.84 -8.09 -15.02
C ILE A 252 1.37 -8.31 -14.67
N ALA A 253 1.00 -8.00 -13.42
CA ALA A 253 -0.38 -8.08 -12.94
C ALA A 253 -0.65 -6.94 -11.95
N ARG A 254 -1.86 -6.37 -12.02
CA ARG A 254 -2.34 -5.35 -11.07
C ARG A 254 -3.43 -5.92 -10.19
N GLY A 255 -3.34 -5.61 -8.93
CA GLY A 255 -4.39 -5.84 -7.95
C GLY A 255 -5.29 -4.62 -7.77
N ARG A 256 -5.70 -4.40 -6.53
CA ARG A 256 -6.46 -3.23 -6.13
C ARG A 256 -5.63 -1.95 -6.42
N ARG A 257 -6.29 -0.89 -6.85
CA ARG A 257 -5.61 0.40 -7.04
C ARG A 257 -5.08 0.93 -5.70
N LEU A 258 -3.83 1.36 -5.74
CA LEU A 258 -3.17 2.08 -4.65
C LEU A 258 -3.85 3.42 -4.40
#